data_e11795b4da35c6a4bd54d36ed1461ad2
#
_entry.id   e11795b4da35c6a4bd54d36ed1461ad2
#
_cell.length_a   1.000
_cell.length_b   1.000
_cell.length_c   1.000
_cell.angle_alpha   90.00
_cell.angle_beta   90.00
_cell.angle_gamma   90.00
#
_symmetry.space_group_name_H-M   'P 1'
#
loop_
_entity.id
_entity.type
_entity.pdbx_description
1 polymer ?
#
loop_
_entity_poly.entity_id
_entity_poly.type
_entity_poly.pdbx_seq_one_letter_code
_entity_poly.pdbx_strand_id
1 'polypeptide(L)'
;MNVEAKYLEKTNPFTPEPARIVRTYHLTEDVKFFQVRLLDMEKALAFSYKPGQFAMLSVLGTGEAPFCLSSTPSRPGLLEFCIRKAGTVTSALFKLKENSMIGLRGPYGNGFPVEDMRGKDIVIVEGGMGVAPLRSVLLYCLDNRDQFAKVAVLYGAKRPAEMIFREEYFSLKERGDLECHLAVDRDDTGSWTENIGVVTTLFPLLSKVKPENTYSLVCGPPVMYKFVIKELLKLNIPKNQILMTLERRMKCGVGKCGHCAIDYIYTCLDGPVFTYWDVLHMRELI
;
A
#
# COMPACT_ATOMS: atom_id res chain seq x y z
N MET A 1 22.18 -12.78 44.55
CA MET A 1 21.15 -12.81 43.48
C MET A 1 21.11 -11.43 42.86
N ASN A 2 21.93 -11.23 41.84
CA ASN A 2 21.93 -9.98 41.05
C ASN A 2 20.85 -10.09 39.98
N VAL A 3 19.73 -9.43 40.22
CA VAL A 3 18.76 -9.20 39.19
C VAL A 3 19.21 -7.94 38.43
N GLU A 4 20.01 -8.13 37.40
CA GLU A 4 20.18 -7.11 36.36
C GLU A 4 18.81 -6.89 35.69
N ALA A 5 18.12 -5.85 36.14
CA ALA A 5 17.02 -5.32 35.40
C ALA A 5 17.58 -4.83 34.06
N LYS A 6 17.47 -5.66 33.03
CA LYS A 6 17.58 -5.21 31.64
C LYS A 6 16.49 -4.16 31.43
N TYR A 7 16.85 -2.91 31.57
CA TYR A 7 16.08 -1.81 31.03
C TYR A 7 16.01 -2.05 29.52
N LEU A 8 14.92 -2.65 29.07
CA LEU A 8 14.53 -2.55 27.67
C LEU A 8 14.45 -1.05 27.41
N GLU A 9 15.40 -0.50 26.66
CA GLU A 9 15.29 0.85 26.09
C GLU A 9 13.98 0.86 25.32
N LYS A 10 12.93 1.38 25.94
CA LYS A 10 11.69 1.70 25.24
C LYS A 10 12.05 2.84 24.30
N THR A 11 12.38 2.50 23.06
CA THR A 11 12.60 3.48 22.02
C THR A 11 11.41 4.41 22.01
N ASN A 12 11.67 5.71 22.13
CA ASN A 12 10.61 6.72 22.08
C ASN A 12 9.91 6.64 20.70
N PRO A 13 8.62 6.29 20.62
CA PRO A 13 7.93 6.11 19.33
C PRO A 13 7.82 7.41 18.52
N PHE A 14 8.21 8.56 19.09
CA PHE A 14 8.22 9.84 18.42
C PHE A 14 9.60 10.25 17.89
N THR A 15 10.65 9.50 18.22
CA THR A 15 12.00 9.80 17.72
C THR A 15 12.21 9.14 16.36
N PRO A 16 12.40 9.92 15.28
CA PRO A 16 12.67 9.33 13.97
C PRO A 16 14.10 8.80 13.90
N GLU A 17 14.25 7.62 13.32
CA GLU A 17 15.56 7.08 12.94
C GLU A 17 16.08 7.82 11.71
N PRO A 18 17.37 8.19 11.67
CA PRO A 18 17.97 8.79 10.50
C PRO A 18 18.00 7.81 9.32
N ALA A 19 17.55 8.30 8.16
CA ALA A 19 17.52 7.53 6.93
C ALA A 19 18.02 8.36 5.75
N ARG A 20 18.45 7.70 4.69
CA ARG A 20 18.96 8.32 3.48
C ARG A 20 18.16 7.90 2.27
N ILE A 21 17.86 8.83 1.39
CA ILE A 21 17.28 8.55 0.08
C ILE A 21 18.38 7.94 -0.81
N VAL A 22 18.21 6.67 -1.16
CA VAL A 22 19.15 5.90 -2.01
C VAL A 22 18.88 6.18 -3.48
N ARG A 23 17.59 6.20 -3.86
CA ARG A 23 17.14 6.43 -5.23
C ARG A 23 15.83 7.21 -5.23
N THR A 24 15.66 8.11 -6.19
CA THR A 24 14.39 8.82 -6.38
C THR A 24 14.20 9.25 -7.83
N TYR A 25 12.97 9.11 -8.33
CA TYR A 25 12.58 9.54 -9.67
C TYR A 25 11.06 9.79 -9.75
N HIS A 26 10.64 10.50 -10.77
CA HIS A 26 9.22 10.74 -11.02
C HIS A 26 8.57 9.50 -11.65
N LEU A 27 7.44 9.07 -11.11
CA LEU A 27 6.57 8.04 -11.69
C LEU A 27 5.52 8.68 -12.59
N THR A 28 5.00 9.83 -12.16
CA THR A 28 4.12 10.71 -12.93
C THR A 28 4.50 12.16 -12.64
N GLU A 29 3.79 13.13 -13.20
CA GLU A 29 4.04 14.56 -12.94
C GLU A 29 3.96 14.91 -11.46
N ASP A 30 2.98 14.34 -10.73
CA ASP A 30 2.67 14.64 -9.33
C ASP A 30 3.04 13.51 -8.35
N VAL A 31 3.61 12.40 -8.84
CA VAL A 31 4.02 11.25 -8.01
C VAL A 31 5.49 10.95 -8.19
N LYS A 32 6.19 10.80 -7.07
CA LYS A 32 7.62 10.52 -7.02
C LYS A 32 7.89 9.24 -6.21
N PHE A 33 8.79 8.42 -6.72
CA PHE A 33 9.32 7.24 -6.05
C PHE A 33 10.49 7.60 -5.15
N PHE A 34 10.54 6.97 -3.99
CA PHE A 34 11.65 7.10 -3.05
C PHE A 34 12.05 5.72 -2.56
N GLN A 35 13.30 5.36 -2.74
CA GLN A 35 13.93 4.22 -2.09
C GLN A 35 14.81 4.75 -0.95
N VAL A 36 14.57 4.27 0.26
CA VAL A 36 15.13 4.80 1.50
C VAL A 36 15.82 3.68 2.26
N ARG A 37 16.90 3.98 2.95
CA ARG A 37 17.62 3.07 3.85
C ARG A 37 17.93 3.77 5.16
N LEU A 38 17.71 3.10 6.28
CA LEU A 38 18.19 3.56 7.58
C LEU A 38 19.71 3.66 7.57
N LEU A 39 20.27 4.65 8.26
CA LEU A 39 21.74 4.81 8.34
C LEU A 39 22.39 3.71 9.15
N ASP A 40 21.73 3.26 10.19
CA ASP A 40 22.13 2.10 10.98
C ASP A 40 21.79 0.83 10.18
N MET A 41 22.82 0.12 9.75
CA MET A 41 22.66 -1.08 8.91
C MET A 41 22.03 -2.25 9.66
N GLU A 42 22.28 -2.39 10.95
CA GLU A 42 21.67 -3.45 11.76
C GLU A 42 20.18 -3.20 11.88
N LYS A 43 19.79 -1.96 12.19
CA LYS A 43 18.38 -1.55 12.19
C LYS A 43 17.72 -1.68 10.80
N ALA A 44 18.44 -1.36 9.73
CA ALA A 44 17.93 -1.48 8.37
C ALA A 44 17.59 -2.94 8.02
N LEU A 45 18.44 -3.88 8.38
CA LEU A 45 18.24 -5.32 8.13
C LEU A 45 17.19 -5.92 9.08
N ALA A 46 17.12 -5.41 10.32
CA ALA A 46 16.15 -5.83 11.32
C ALA A 46 14.76 -5.20 11.14
N PHE A 47 14.60 -4.22 10.23
CA PHE A 47 13.33 -3.54 10.01
C PHE A 47 12.33 -4.50 9.37
N SER A 48 11.47 -5.09 10.20
CA SER A 48 10.45 -6.05 9.79
C SER A 48 9.08 -5.39 9.77
N TYR A 49 8.29 -5.67 8.74
CA TYR A 49 6.94 -5.14 8.59
C TYR A 49 6.04 -6.13 7.83
N LYS A 50 4.74 -5.89 7.88
CA LYS A 50 3.74 -6.61 7.08
C LYS A 50 3.36 -5.77 5.86
N PRO A 51 3.09 -6.37 4.69
CA PRO A 51 2.52 -5.63 3.57
C PRO A 51 1.27 -4.86 4.00
N GLY A 52 1.11 -3.62 3.53
CA GLY A 52 0.01 -2.73 3.91
C GLY A 52 0.28 -1.83 5.13
N GLN A 53 1.35 -2.07 5.88
CA GLN A 53 1.80 -1.15 6.93
C GLN A 53 2.39 0.13 6.33
N PHE A 54 2.51 1.16 7.16
CA PHE A 54 3.04 2.47 6.80
C PHE A 54 4.19 2.90 7.72
N ALA A 55 4.91 3.92 7.29
CA ALA A 55 5.90 4.62 8.10
C ALA A 55 5.65 6.12 8.05
N MET A 56 6.10 6.84 9.09
CA MET A 56 6.13 8.29 9.11
C MET A 56 7.47 8.75 8.55
N LEU A 57 7.45 9.56 7.50
CA LEU A 57 8.65 10.20 6.96
C LEU A 57 8.67 11.66 7.38
N SER A 58 9.80 12.11 7.91
CA SER A 58 10.00 13.48 8.36
C SER A 58 11.09 14.20 7.56
N VAL A 59 10.83 15.46 7.25
CA VAL A 59 11.81 16.39 6.68
C VAL A 59 12.13 17.44 7.73
N LEU A 60 13.39 17.53 8.12
CA LEU A 60 13.85 18.44 9.17
C LEU A 60 13.41 19.90 8.88
N GLY A 61 12.84 20.55 9.88
CA GLY A 61 12.32 21.92 9.77
C GLY A 61 10.98 22.05 9.03
N THR A 62 10.40 20.93 8.53
CA THR A 62 9.12 20.98 7.79
C THR A 62 8.01 20.20 8.51
N GLY A 63 8.32 19.00 9.03
CA GLY A 63 7.35 18.11 9.68
C GLY A 63 7.38 16.71 9.13
N GLU A 64 6.35 15.92 9.44
CA GLU A 64 6.23 14.52 9.04
C GLU A 64 4.85 14.19 8.49
N ALA A 65 4.78 13.10 7.71
CA ALA A 65 3.52 12.54 7.19
C ALA A 65 3.62 11.02 7.04
N PRO A 66 2.47 10.30 7.10
CA PRO A 66 2.40 8.86 6.89
C PRO A 66 2.49 8.51 5.40
N PHE A 67 3.22 7.43 5.10
CA PHE A 67 3.31 6.87 3.75
C PHE A 67 3.31 5.35 3.83
N CYS A 68 2.52 4.70 2.98
CA CYS A 68 2.51 3.25 2.88
C CYS A 68 3.88 2.75 2.40
N LEU A 69 4.33 1.64 2.98
CA LEU A 69 5.47 0.88 2.50
C LEU A 69 5.08 0.17 1.19
N SER A 70 5.69 0.58 0.08
CA SER A 70 5.43 0.01 -1.25
C SER A 70 6.43 -1.08 -1.64
N SER A 71 7.49 -1.27 -0.83
CA SER A 71 8.40 -2.42 -0.91
C SER A 71 7.77 -3.67 -0.30
N THR A 72 8.39 -4.82 -0.56
CA THR A 72 8.02 -6.08 0.08
C THR A 72 8.92 -6.38 1.28
N PRO A 73 8.41 -6.93 2.39
CA PRO A 73 9.24 -7.36 3.51
C PRO A 73 10.17 -8.54 3.16
N SER A 74 9.92 -9.24 2.07
CA SER A 74 10.78 -10.32 1.57
C SER A 74 12.18 -9.85 1.17
N ARG A 75 12.36 -8.53 0.97
CA ARG A 75 13.62 -7.91 0.51
C ARG A 75 14.08 -6.86 1.52
N PRO A 76 14.74 -7.28 2.62
CA PRO A 76 15.10 -6.38 3.72
C PRO A 76 16.18 -5.35 3.32
N GLY A 77 16.30 -4.30 4.12
CA GLY A 77 17.35 -3.29 4.03
C GLY A 77 17.00 -2.06 3.17
N LEU A 78 16.05 -2.15 2.27
CA LEU A 78 15.56 -1.02 1.46
C LEU A 78 14.05 -0.88 1.58
N LEU A 79 13.60 0.33 1.84
CA LEU A 79 12.19 0.68 1.97
C LEU A 79 11.79 1.57 0.79
N GLU A 80 10.66 1.27 0.17
CA GLU A 80 10.18 2.00 -1.00
C GLU A 80 8.87 2.71 -0.68
N PHE A 81 8.76 3.93 -1.17
CA PHE A 81 7.59 4.77 -1.00
C PHE A 81 7.19 5.41 -2.33
N CYS A 82 5.90 5.43 -2.57
CA CYS A 82 5.29 6.13 -3.70
C CYS A 82 4.52 7.33 -3.13
N ILE A 83 4.95 8.54 -3.43
CA ILE A 83 4.49 9.76 -2.76
C ILE A 83 3.91 10.74 -3.77
N ARG A 84 2.62 11.11 -3.56
CA ARG A 84 1.99 12.20 -4.32
C ARG A 84 2.25 13.55 -3.66
N LYS A 85 2.55 14.56 -4.46
CA LYS A 85 2.70 15.95 -4.02
C LYS A 85 1.34 16.54 -3.69
N ALA A 86 1.03 16.66 -2.39
CA ALA A 86 -0.30 17.10 -1.94
C ALA A 86 -0.27 18.14 -0.81
N GLY A 87 0.89 18.45 -0.21
CA GLY A 87 0.98 19.38 0.91
C GLY A 87 2.41 19.76 1.25
N THR A 88 2.62 20.38 2.41
CA THR A 88 3.91 20.96 2.81
C THR A 88 5.03 19.92 2.90
N VAL A 89 4.79 18.80 3.61
CA VAL A 89 5.77 17.74 3.78
C VAL A 89 6.10 17.06 2.44
N THR A 90 5.09 16.72 1.64
CA THR A 90 5.29 16.10 0.34
C THR A 90 5.99 17.05 -0.63
N SER A 91 5.70 18.36 -0.59
CA SER A 91 6.41 19.37 -1.39
C SER A 91 7.87 19.51 -0.98
N ALA A 92 8.19 19.36 0.31
CA ALA A 92 9.57 19.34 0.79
C ALA A 92 10.30 18.06 0.32
N LEU A 93 9.65 16.88 0.46
CA LEU A 93 10.20 15.61 -0.05
C LEU A 93 10.50 15.68 -1.55
N PHE A 94 9.63 16.29 -2.36
CA PHE A 94 9.83 16.44 -3.79
C PHE A 94 11.08 17.21 -4.20
N LYS A 95 11.56 18.13 -3.34
CA LYS A 95 12.80 18.90 -3.54
C LYS A 95 14.05 18.08 -3.21
N LEU A 96 13.91 16.99 -2.44
CA LEU A 96 15.03 16.16 -2.04
C LEU A 96 15.51 15.30 -3.21
N LYS A 97 16.83 15.05 -3.18
CA LYS A 97 17.55 14.24 -4.16
C LYS A 97 18.14 13.00 -3.47
N GLU A 98 18.76 12.15 -4.27
CA GLU A 98 19.60 11.05 -3.77
C GLU A 98 20.65 11.57 -2.79
N ASN A 99 20.96 10.79 -1.79
CA ASN A 99 21.81 11.12 -0.63
C ASN A 99 21.25 12.14 0.36
N SER A 100 20.06 12.73 0.11
CA SER A 100 19.40 13.56 1.12
C SER A 100 19.00 12.76 2.35
N MET A 101 19.07 13.42 3.52
CA MET A 101 18.68 12.84 4.81
C MET A 101 17.22 13.13 5.12
N ILE A 102 16.54 12.13 5.67
CA ILE A 102 15.18 12.21 6.20
C ILE A 102 15.10 11.47 7.54
N GLY A 103 14.04 11.67 8.29
CA GLY A 103 13.70 10.83 9.43
C GLY A 103 12.65 9.79 9.06
N LEU A 104 12.71 8.62 9.69
CA LEU A 104 11.76 7.52 9.50
C LEU A 104 11.35 6.95 10.84
N ARG A 105 10.04 6.79 11.05
CA ARG A 105 9.45 6.12 12.21
C ARG A 105 8.47 5.05 11.73
N GLY A 106 8.45 3.90 12.39
CA GLY A 106 7.56 2.80 12.05
C GLY A 106 8.26 1.44 12.17
N PRO A 107 7.67 0.35 11.65
CA PRO A 107 6.40 0.33 10.93
C PRO A 107 5.20 0.54 11.86
N TYR A 108 4.10 1.04 11.33
CA TYR A 108 2.85 1.27 12.05
C TYR A 108 1.66 0.64 11.33
N GLY A 109 0.56 0.46 12.08
CA GLY A 109 -0.65 -0.18 11.57
C GLY A 109 -0.60 -1.71 11.58
N ASN A 110 -1.69 -2.35 11.13
CA ASN A 110 -1.88 -3.80 11.20
C ASN A 110 -1.34 -4.59 9.99
N GLY A 111 -1.46 -4.08 8.77
CA GLY A 111 -1.09 -4.77 7.52
C GLY A 111 -2.06 -5.86 7.06
N PHE A 112 -1.83 -6.39 5.85
CA PHE A 112 -2.59 -7.49 5.29
C PHE A 112 -2.28 -8.82 6.00
N PRO A 113 -3.27 -9.70 6.21
CA PRO A 113 -3.12 -10.99 6.88
C PRO A 113 -2.54 -12.05 5.92
N VAL A 114 -1.30 -11.85 5.45
CA VAL A 114 -0.68 -12.69 4.41
C VAL A 114 -0.58 -14.16 4.79
N GLU A 115 -0.53 -14.49 6.07
CA GLU A 115 -0.52 -15.86 6.55
C GLU A 115 -1.86 -16.58 6.26
N ASP A 116 -2.98 -15.88 6.49
CA ASP A 116 -4.33 -16.42 6.24
C ASP A 116 -4.64 -16.53 4.74
N MET A 117 -3.88 -15.80 3.92
CA MET A 117 -4.02 -15.78 2.47
C MET A 117 -3.27 -16.94 1.78
N ARG A 118 -2.44 -17.72 2.50
CA ARG A 118 -1.71 -18.86 1.93
C ARG A 118 -2.68 -19.92 1.39
N GLY A 119 -2.37 -20.45 0.21
CA GLY A 119 -3.20 -21.43 -0.51
C GLY A 119 -4.49 -20.85 -1.11
N LYS A 120 -4.71 -19.53 -1.00
CA LYS A 120 -5.90 -18.85 -1.48
C LYS A 120 -5.69 -18.20 -2.84
N ASP A 121 -6.79 -17.91 -3.53
CA ASP A 121 -6.82 -17.03 -4.67
C ASP A 121 -6.74 -15.59 -4.18
N ILE A 122 -5.91 -14.76 -4.80
CA ILE A 122 -5.71 -13.36 -4.45
C ILE A 122 -6.13 -12.49 -5.63
N VAL A 123 -7.12 -11.64 -5.41
CA VAL A 123 -7.60 -10.65 -6.39
C VAL A 123 -7.26 -9.26 -5.88
N ILE A 124 -6.34 -8.57 -6.53
CA ILE A 124 -5.87 -7.24 -6.18
C ILE A 124 -6.55 -6.24 -7.11
N VAL A 125 -7.29 -5.28 -6.54
CA VAL A 125 -8.01 -4.25 -7.32
C VAL A 125 -7.49 -2.88 -6.92
N GLU A 126 -6.81 -2.22 -7.85
CA GLU A 126 -6.05 -1.00 -7.63
C GLU A 126 -6.61 0.17 -8.43
N GLY A 127 -6.65 1.34 -7.81
CA GLY A 127 -7.00 2.59 -8.50
C GLY A 127 -6.03 3.73 -8.15
N GLY A 128 -5.35 4.28 -9.14
CA GLY A 128 -4.44 5.41 -8.95
C GLY A 128 -3.40 5.17 -7.85
N MET A 129 -3.41 5.99 -6.77
CA MET A 129 -2.48 5.84 -5.63
C MET A 129 -2.69 4.58 -4.80
N GLY A 130 -3.80 3.86 -4.98
CA GLY A 130 -4.03 2.57 -4.33
C GLY A 130 -2.97 1.52 -4.62
N VAL A 131 -2.21 1.69 -5.69
CA VAL A 131 -1.00 0.93 -5.98
C VAL A 131 0.02 0.98 -4.83
N ALA A 132 0.17 2.11 -4.15
CA ALA A 132 1.22 2.27 -3.14
C ALA A 132 1.18 1.20 -2.02
N PRO A 133 0.07 0.97 -1.30
CA PRO A 133 -0.03 -0.11 -0.32
C PRO A 133 -0.15 -1.50 -0.94
N LEU A 134 -0.82 -1.63 -2.10
CA LEU A 134 -1.09 -2.93 -2.70
C LEU A 134 0.14 -3.52 -3.40
N ARG A 135 1.05 -2.69 -3.92
CA ARG A 135 2.32 -3.16 -4.49
C ARG A 135 3.15 -3.95 -3.47
N SER A 136 3.13 -3.57 -2.19
CA SER A 136 3.85 -4.31 -1.14
C SER A 136 3.36 -5.76 -1.05
N VAL A 137 2.05 -5.99 -1.01
CA VAL A 137 1.47 -7.32 -0.95
C VAL A 137 1.58 -8.06 -2.28
N LEU A 138 1.46 -7.37 -3.41
CA LEU A 138 1.68 -7.96 -4.74
C LEU A 138 3.10 -8.53 -4.85
N LEU A 139 4.12 -7.72 -4.54
CA LEU A 139 5.52 -8.17 -4.55
C LEU A 139 5.76 -9.31 -3.56
N TYR A 140 5.11 -9.29 -2.38
CA TYR A 140 5.18 -10.39 -1.43
C TYR A 140 4.61 -11.69 -2.03
N CYS A 141 3.45 -11.62 -2.69
CA CYS A 141 2.86 -12.77 -3.37
C CYS A 141 3.76 -13.30 -4.50
N LEU A 142 4.44 -12.40 -5.23
CA LEU A 142 5.35 -12.80 -6.31
C LEU A 142 6.65 -13.42 -5.81
N ASP A 143 7.19 -12.91 -4.69
CA ASP A 143 8.40 -13.47 -4.08
C ASP A 143 8.13 -14.85 -3.41
N ASN A 144 6.86 -15.12 -3.06
CA ASN A 144 6.39 -16.35 -2.42
C ASN A 144 5.31 -17.03 -3.29
N ARG A 145 5.49 -17.03 -4.59
CA ARG A 145 4.44 -17.37 -5.57
C ARG A 145 3.80 -18.75 -5.35
N ASP A 146 4.59 -19.72 -4.95
CA ASP A 146 4.21 -21.11 -4.64
C ASP A 146 3.27 -21.24 -3.43
N GLN A 147 3.25 -20.23 -2.57
CA GLN A 147 2.37 -20.18 -1.39
C GLN A 147 0.94 -19.70 -1.69
N PHE A 148 0.68 -19.21 -2.89
CA PHE A 148 -0.63 -18.68 -3.29
C PHE A 148 -1.19 -19.48 -4.48
N ALA A 149 -2.51 -19.69 -4.51
CA ALA A 149 -3.15 -20.34 -5.64
C ALA A 149 -3.13 -19.40 -6.86
N LYS A 150 -4.21 -18.75 -7.21
CA LYS A 150 -4.25 -17.73 -8.26
C LYS A 150 -3.85 -16.38 -7.69
N VAL A 151 -3.12 -15.58 -8.48
CA VAL A 151 -2.91 -14.16 -8.24
C VAL A 151 -3.41 -13.40 -9.45
N ALA A 152 -4.33 -12.47 -9.25
CA ALA A 152 -4.89 -11.62 -10.30
C ALA A 152 -4.83 -10.15 -9.88
N VAL A 153 -4.48 -9.27 -10.81
CA VAL A 153 -4.40 -7.83 -10.61
C VAL A 153 -5.31 -7.11 -11.61
N LEU A 154 -6.19 -6.28 -11.10
CA LEU A 154 -7.03 -5.36 -11.87
C LEU A 154 -6.62 -3.94 -11.51
N TYR A 155 -5.93 -3.24 -12.42
CA TYR A 155 -5.43 -1.90 -12.17
C TYR A 155 -6.06 -0.87 -13.09
N GLY A 156 -6.68 0.16 -12.50
CA GLY A 156 -7.28 1.30 -13.20
C GLY A 156 -6.55 2.61 -12.92
N ALA A 157 -6.31 3.40 -13.97
CA ALA A 157 -5.80 4.77 -13.87
C ALA A 157 -6.70 5.71 -14.69
N LYS A 158 -6.63 7.02 -14.45
CA LYS A 158 -7.42 7.98 -15.22
C LYS A 158 -6.93 8.10 -16.66
N ARG A 159 -5.61 8.08 -16.86
CA ARG A 159 -4.94 8.22 -18.17
C ARG A 159 -3.66 7.38 -18.18
N PRO A 160 -3.14 7.03 -19.36
CA PRO A 160 -1.86 6.30 -19.46
C PRO A 160 -0.69 6.99 -18.75
N ALA A 161 -0.62 8.33 -18.83
CA ALA A 161 0.43 9.13 -18.18
C ALA A 161 0.31 9.20 -16.64
N GLU A 162 -0.86 8.87 -16.08
CA GLU A 162 -1.12 8.83 -14.64
C GLU A 162 -0.97 7.41 -14.05
N MET A 163 -0.65 6.41 -14.87
CA MET A 163 -0.44 5.04 -14.42
C MET A 163 0.90 4.91 -13.71
N ILE A 164 0.85 4.68 -12.41
CA ILE A 164 2.01 4.56 -11.52
C ILE A 164 2.65 3.19 -11.73
N PHE A 165 3.98 3.10 -11.79
CA PHE A 165 4.73 1.88 -12.08
C PHE A 165 4.34 1.20 -13.40
N ARG A 166 3.96 1.98 -14.40
CA ARG A 166 3.44 1.50 -15.69
C ARG A 166 4.27 0.35 -16.27
N GLU A 167 5.59 0.54 -16.38
CA GLU A 167 6.50 -0.46 -16.97
C GLU A 167 6.53 -1.77 -16.15
N GLU A 168 6.45 -1.66 -14.83
CA GLU A 168 6.37 -2.83 -13.94
C GLU A 168 5.09 -3.64 -14.23
N TYR A 169 3.93 -2.98 -14.35
CA TYR A 169 2.66 -3.66 -14.64
C TYR A 169 2.62 -4.26 -16.05
N PHE A 170 3.22 -3.62 -17.06
CA PHE A 170 3.37 -4.23 -18.37
C PHE A 170 4.26 -5.48 -18.31
N SER A 171 5.35 -5.45 -17.55
CA SER A 171 6.19 -6.63 -17.33
C SER A 171 5.45 -7.75 -16.58
N LEU A 172 4.53 -7.40 -15.67
CA LEU A 172 3.69 -8.39 -14.98
C LEU A 172 2.74 -9.12 -15.93
N LYS A 173 2.25 -8.47 -16.97
CA LYS A 173 1.40 -9.11 -17.99
C LYS A 173 2.11 -10.21 -18.77
N GLU A 174 3.42 -10.09 -18.93
CA GLU A 174 4.24 -11.09 -19.65
C GLU A 174 4.50 -12.36 -18.80
N ARG A 175 4.15 -12.33 -17.51
CA ARG A 175 4.30 -13.47 -16.62
C ARG A 175 3.17 -14.47 -16.84
N GLY A 176 3.53 -15.76 -16.92
CA GLY A 176 2.56 -16.86 -17.05
C GLY A 176 1.97 -17.35 -15.71
N ASP A 177 2.45 -16.82 -14.58
CA ASP A 177 2.09 -17.28 -13.23
C ASP A 177 1.13 -16.33 -12.48
N LEU A 178 0.71 -15.24 -13.12
CA LEU A 178 -0.33 -14.34 -12.61
C LEU A 178 -1.18 -13.80 -13.75
N GLU A 179 -2.35 -13.28 -13.40
CA GLU A 179 -3.28 -12.60 -14.29
C GLU A 179 -3.22 -11.09 -14.04
N CYS A 180 -2.99 -10.27 -15.08
CA CYS A 180 -2.88 -8.82 -14.92
C CYS A 180 -3.67 -8.11 -16.02
N HIS A 181 -4.68 -7.33 -15.62
CA HIS A 181 -5.52 -6.52 -16.50
C HIS A 181 -5.39 -5.05 -16.16
N LEU A 182 -5.18 -4.22 -17.18
CA LEU A 182 -4.98 -2.79 -17.05
C LEU A 182 -6.10 -2.03 -17.76
N ALA A 183 -6.56 -0.93 -17.17
CA ALA A 183 -7.50 -0.01 -17.79
C ALA A 183 -7.14 1.45 -17.53
N VAL A 184 -7.54 2.31 -18.45
CA VAL A 184 -7.55 3.76 -18.22
C VAL A 184 -8.95 4.29 -18.50
N ASP A 185 -9.41 5.27 -17.70
CA ASP A 185 -10.74 5.86 -17.90
C ASP A 185 -10.85 6.47 -19.30
N ARG A 186 -9.75 7.05 -19.82
CA ARG A 186 -9.64 7.60 -21.17
C ARG A 186 -8.21 7.63 -21.68
N ASP A 187 -8.04 7.54 -22.96
CA ASP A 187 -6.77 7.79 -23.67
C ASP A 187 -6.90 8.99 -24.59
N ASP A 188 -6.26 10.10 -24.24
CA ASP A 188 -6.27 11.34 -25.05
C ASP A 188 -5.18 11.29 -26.15
N THR A 189 -4.34 10.24 -26.18
CA THR A 189 -3.18 10.14 -27.10
C THR A 189 -3.35 9.11 -28.22
N GLY A 190 -4.30 8.19 -28.08
CA GLY A 190 -4.51 7.06 -28.97
C GLY A 190 -3.40 6.00 -28.93
N SER A 191 -2.51 6.08 -27.93
CA SER A 191 -1.37 5.16 -27.76
C SER A 191 -1.63 4.02 -26.77
N TRP A 192 -2.78 4.01 -26.13
CA TRP A 192 -3.15 2.99 -25.16
C TRP A 192 -3.67 1.73 -25.86
N THR A 193 -3.07 0.59 -25.55
CA THR A 193 -3.39 -0.70 -26.21
C THR A 193 -4.24 -1.62 -25.34
N GLU A 194 -4.49 -1.24 -24.07
CA GLU A 194 -5.25 -2.02 -23.12
C GLU A 194 -6.71 -1.55 -23.04
N ASN A 195 -7.42 -1.95 -21.98
CA ASN A 195 -8.84 -1.63 -21.83
C ASN A 195 -9.05 -0.12 -21.58
N ILE A 196 -10.11 0.43 -22.16
CA ILE A 196 -10.61 1.79 -21.88
C ILE A 196 -11.86 1.65 -21.04
N GLY A 197 -11.88 2.31 -19.89
CA GLY A 197 -12.97 2.31 -18.92
C GLY A 197 -12.45 2.28 -17.48
N VAL A 198 -13.36 2.38 -16.53
CA VAL A 198 -13.04 2.31 -15.09
C VAL A 198 -12.65 0.88 -14.70
N VAL A 199 -11.92 0.72 -13.60
CA VAL A 199 -11.38 -0.59 -13.16
C VAL A 199 -12.41 -1.72 -13.11
N THR A 200 -13.70 -1.41 -12.88
CA THR A 200 -14.76 -2.43 -12.86
C THR A 200 -15.05 -3.05 -14.24
N THR A 201 -14.64 -2.41 -15.32
CA THR A 201 -14.75 -3.01 -16.67
C THR A 201 -13.80 -4.20 -16.86
N LEU A 202 -12.83 -4.39 -15.96
CA LEU A 202 -11.88 -5.51 -15.98
C LEU A 202 -12.43 -6.80 -15.34
N PHE A 203 -13.49 -6.71 -14.51
CA PHE A 203 -14.04 -7.89 -13.83
C PHE A 203 -14.52 -9.00 -14.77
N PRO A 204 -15.13 -8.71 -15.93
CA PRO A 204 -15.49 -9.76 -16.90
C PRO A 204 -14.29 -10.51 -17.50
N LEU A 205 -13.10 -9.93 -17.44
CA LEU A 205 -11.86 -10.52 -17.92
C LEU A 205 -11.22 -11.45 -16.89
N LEU A 206 -11.57 -11.26 -15.60
CA LEU A 206 -11.05 -12.07 -14.50
C LEU A 206 -11.44 -13.54 -14.69
N SER A 207 -10.47 -14.40 -14.74
CA SER A 207 -10.72 -15.83 -14.81
C SER A 207 -11.37 -16.33 -13.51
N LYS A 208 -12.12 -17.43 -13.63
CA LYS A 208 -12.99 -17.97 -12.57
C LYS A 208 -12.21 -18.17 -11.26
N VAL A 209 -12.69 -17.60 -10.17
CA VAL A 209 -12.18 -17.77 -8.80
C VAL A 209 -13.15 -18.64 -7.98
N LYS A 210 -12.65 -19.21 -6.88
CA LYS A 210 -13.46 -19.94 -5.90
C LYS A 210 -13.81 -18.96 -4.77
N PRO A 211 -15.06 -18.48 -4.66
CA PRO A 211 -15.40 -17.37 -3.76
C PRO A 211 -14.93 -17.57 -2.32
N GLU A 212 -15.21 -18.73 -1.75
CA GLU A 212 -14.88 -19.09 -0.36
C GLU A 212 -13.36 -19.27 -0.13
N ASN A 213 -12.60 -19.37 -1.22
CA ASN A 213 -11.14 -19.51 -1.19
C ASN A 213 -10.41 -18.28 -1.73
N THR A 214 -11.10 -17.12 -1.86
CA THR A 214 -10.56 -15.92 -2.47
C THR A 214 -10.48 -14.77 -1.48
N TYR A 215 -9.30 -14.17 -1.33
CA TYR A 215 -9.13 -12.85 -0.73
C TYR A 215 -9.08 -11.78 -1.82
N SER A 216 -9.85 -10.72 -1.63
CA SER A 216 -9.83 -9.55 -2.51
C SER A 216 -9.26 -8.35 -1.77
N LEU A 217 -8.24 -7.72 -2.35
CA LEU A 217 -7.54 -6.57 -1.77
C LEU A 217 -7.88 -5.34 -2.59
N VAL A 218 -8.46 -4.32 -1.97
CA VAL A 218 -8.95 -3.14 -2.68
C VAL A 218 -8.32 -1.88 -2.14
N CYS A 219 -7.74 -1.06 -3.00
CA CYS A 219 -7.28 0.28 -2.65
C CYS A 219 -7.41 1.23 -3.84
N GLY A 220 -7.97 2.41 -3.58
CA GLY A 220 -8.15 3.43 -4.61
C GLY A 220 -8.97 4.63 -4.15
N PRO A 221 -9.42 5.47 -5.07
CA PRO A 221 -10.28 6.61 -4.75
C PRO A 221 -11.57 6.18 -4.04
N PRO A 222 -12.12 7.01 -3.12
CA PRO A 222 -13.33 6.65 -2.36
C PRO A 222 -14.51 6.17 -3.22
N VAL A 223 -14.74 6.82 -4.36
CA VAL A 223 -15.81 6.43 -5.29
C VAL A 223 -15.63 5.01 -5.84
N MET A 224 -14.38 4.54 -6.00
CA MET A 224 -14.10 3.23 -6.56
C MET A 224 -14.59 2.10 -5.66
N TYR A 225 -14.47 2.24 -4.34
CA TYR A 225 -14.87 1.20 -3.39
C TYR A 225 -16.30 0.74 -3.58
N LYS A 226 -17.24 1.67 -3.73
CA LYS A 226 -18.67 1.36 -3.92
C LYS A 226 -18.91 0.43 -5.10
N PHE A 227 -18.25 0.68 -6.22
CA PHE A 227 -18.46 -0.09 -7.45
C PHE A 227 -17.68 -1.41 -7.42
N VAL A 228 -16.44 -1.39 -6.96
CA VAL A 228 -15.60 -2.60 -6.84
C VAL A 228 -16.21 -3.61 -5.86
N ILE A 229 -16.64 -3.16 -4.69
CA ILE A 229 -17.29 -4.04 -3.71
C ILE A 229 -18.55 -4.68 -4.30
N LYS A 230 -19.34 -3.93 -5.08
CA LYS A 230 -20.52 -4.48 -5.75
C LYS A 230 -20.16 -5.63 -6.70
N GLU A 231 -19.09 -5.50 -7.48
CA GLU A 231 -18.62 -6.57 -8.38
C GLU A 231 -18.10 -7.78 -7.56
N LEU A 232 -17.34 -7.55 -6.50
CA LEU A 232 -16.84 -8.64 -5.64
C LEU A 232 -17.97 -9.40 -4.95
N LEU A 233 -19.02 -8.72 -4.51
CA LEU A 233 -20.22 -9.35 -3.94
C LEU A 233 -21.01 -10.16 -4.97
N LYS A 234 -21.07 -9.72 -6.24
CA LYS A 234 -21.66 -10.52 -7.34
C LYS A 234 -20.88 -11.82 -7.58
N LEU A 235 -19.57 -11.81 -7.34
CA LEU A 235 -18.73 -13.02 -7.38
C LEU A 235 -18.92 -13.89 -6.12
N ASN A 236 -19.79 -13.51 -5.19
CA ASN A 236 -20.05 -14.17 -3.90
C ASN A 236 -18.83 -14.27 -2.98
N ILE A 237 -17.85 -13.37 -3.11
CA ILE A 237 -16.70 -13.32 -2.20
C ILE A 237 -17.18 -12.90 -0.81
N PRO A 238 -16.82 -13.65 0.26
CA PRO A 238 -17.24 -13.34 1.62
C PRO A 238 -16.74 -11.94 2.07
N LYS A 239 -17.59 -11.18 2.77
CA LYS A 239 -17.30 -9.81 3.20
C LYS A 239 -16.05 -9.69 4.08
N ASN A 240 -15.75 -10.72 4.88
CA ASN A 240 -14.55 -10.80 5.70
C ASN A 240 -13.28 -11.17 4.92
N GLN A 241 -13.41 -11.55 3.65
CA GLN A 241 -12.31 -11.81 2.73
C GLN A 241 -12.13 -10.66 1.70
N ILE A 242 -12.95 -9.62 1.75
CA ILE A 242 -12.75 -8.38 1.02
C ILE A 242 -12.01 -7.41 1.94
N LEU A 243 -10.74 -7.20 1.69
CA LEU A 243 -9.85 -6.33 2.45
C LEU A 243 -9.72 -4.99 1.76
N MET A 244 -9.77 -3.91 2.50
CA MET A 244 -9.67 -2.56 1.98
C MET A 244 -8.76 -1.71 2.87
N THR A 245 -8.05 -0.76 2.26
CA THR A 245 -7.25 0.19 3.02
C THR A 245 -8.02 1.48 3.21
N LEU A 246 -8.05 1.98 4.44
CA LEU A 246 -8.70 3.25 4.75
C LEU A 246 -7.65 4.29 5.10
N GLU A 247 -7.81 5.48 4.52
CA GLU A 247 -6.92 6.60 4.76
C GLU A 247 -7.60 7.65 5.65
N ARG A 248 -6.85 8.15 6.62
CA ARG A 248 -7.21 9.29 7.45
C ARG A 248 -6.00 10.18 7.67
N ARG A 249 -6.25 11.44 7.97
CA ARG A 249 -5.19 12.36 8.33
C ARG A 249 -4.53 11.91 9.62
N MET A 250 -3.27 11.50 9.57
CA MET A 250 -2.50 11.07 10.73
C MET A 250 -1.50 12.14 11.14
N LYS A 251 -1.25 12.25 12.45
CA LYS A 251 -0.19 13.10 13.02
C LYS A 251 0.78 12.28 13.86
N CYS A 252 0.31 11.56 14.88
CA CYS A 252 1.21 10.81 15.76
C CYS A 252 1.61 9.44 15.19
N GLY A 253 0.73 8.75 14.48
CA GLY A 253 0.94 7.39 13.96
C GLY A 253 0.85 6.27 15.01
N VAL A 254 0.60 6.60 16.28
CA VAL A 254 0.71 5.70 17.45
C VAL A 254 -0.52 5.74 18.37
N GLY A 255 -1.69 6.09 17.83
CA GLY A 255 -2.97 6.04 18.56
C GLY A 255 -3.16 7.06 19.68
N LYS A 256 -2.39 8.16 19.72
CA LYS A 256 -2.46 9.12 20.84
C LYS A 256 -3.24 10.40 20.55
N CYS A 257 -3.22 10.88 19.31
CA CYS A 257 -3.73 12.22 19.03
C CYS A 257 -5.17 12.29 18.54
N GLY A 258 -5.80 11.16 18.20
CA GLY A 258 -7.19 11.09 17.75
C GLY A 258 -7.45 11.54 16.30
N HIS A 259 -6.47 12.14 15.59
CA HIS A 259 -6.68 12.71 14.25
C HIS A 259 -7.09 11.69 13.18
N CYS A 260 -6.72 10.42 13.37
CA CYS A 260 -7.03 9.34 12.44
C CYS A 260 -8.24 8.51 12.89
N ALA A 261 -9.01 9.00 13.84
CA ALA A 261 -10.20 8.30 14.30
C ALA A 261 -11.25 8.17 13.19
N ILE A 262 -11.85 7.00 13.10
CA ILE A 262 -13.05 6.70 12.35
C ILE A 262 -13.98 6.05 13.37
N ASP A 263 -15.07 6.73 13.72
CA ASP A 263 -15.94 6.29 14.79
C ASP A 263 -15.13 6.07 16.09
N TYR A 264 -15.04 4.85 16.60
CA TYR A 264 -14.32 4.50 17.84
C TYR A 264 -12.94 3.85 17.62
N ILE A 265 -12.47 3.75 16.36
CA ILE A 265 -11.19 3.13 16.02
C ILE A 265 -10.16 4.17 15.56
N TYR A 266 -8.89 3.86 15.75
CA TYR A 266 -7.78 4.65 15.21
C TYR A 266 -7.13 3.94 14.02
N THR A 267 -7.26 4.53 12.82
CA THR A 267 -6.66 3.96 11.59
C THR A 267 -5.16 3.65 11.72
N CYS A 268 -4.44 4.39 12.56
CA CYS A 268 -3.00 4.17 12.77
C CYS A 268 -2.68 2.99 13.71
N LEU A 269 -3.66 2.44 14.44
CA LEU A 269 -3.50 1.27 15.31
C LEU A 269 -4.27 0.07 14.78
N ASP A 270 -5.58 0.27 14.56
CA ASP A 270 -6.52 -0.79 14.20
C ASP A 270 -6.50 -1.10 12.70
N GLY A 271 -6.03 -0.12 11.89
CA GLY A 271 -5.86 -0.19 10.45
C GLY A 271 -4.39 -0.09 10.02
N PRO A 272 -4.11 0.33 8.78
CA PRO A 272 -5.05 0.86 7.78
C PRO A 272 -5.87 -0.18 7.02
N VAL A 273 -5.63 -1.49 7.23
CA VAL A 273 -6.30 -2.58 6.54
C VAL A 273 -7.51 -3.03 7.35
N PHE A 274 -8.67 -3.04 6.71
CA PHE A 274 -9.95 -3.47 7.30
C PHE A 274 -10.65 -4.43 6.37
N THR A 275 -11.47 -5.33 6.93
CA THR A 275 -12.39 -6.11 6.12
C THR A 275 -13.61 -5.26 5.73
N TYR A 276 -14.26 -5.60 4.63
CA TYR A 276 -15.53 -4.95 4.30
C TYR A 276 -16.60 -5.21 5.38
N TRP A 277 -16.51 -6.31 6.09
CA TRP A 277 -17.36 -6.60 7.25
C TRP A 277 -17.19 -5.54 8.35
N ASP A 278 -15.95 -5.19 8.71
CA ASP A 278 -15.66 -4.17 9.73
C ASP A 278 -16.22 -2.80 9.30
N VAL A 279 -16.00 -2.45 8.03
CA VAL A 279 -16.41 -1.16 7.44
C VAL A 279 -17.92 -0.94 7.43
N LEU A 280 -18.72 -2.00 7.25
CA LEU A 280 -20.19 -1.91 7.24
C LEU A 280 -20.78 -1.38 8.56
N HIS A 281 -20.05 -1.48 9.65
CA HIS A 281 -20.48 -1.05 10.98
C HIS A 281 -19.91 0.32 11.39
N MET A 282 -19.09 0.95 10.53
CA MET A 282 -18.51 2.28 10.77
C MET A 282 -19.41 3.38 10.19
N ARG A 283 -19.83 4.34 11.04
CA ARG A 283 -20.84 5.34 10.68
C ARG A 283 -20.37 6.43 9.71
N GLU A 284 -19.08 6.63 9.53
CA GLU A 284 -18.52 7.80 8.82
C GLU A 284 -17.80 7.46 7.50
N LEU A 285 -17.99 6.30 6.93
CA LEU A 285 -17.08 5.81 5.88
C LEU A 285 -17.57 5.94 4.44
N ILE A 286 -18.85 6.18 4.21
CA ILE A 286 -19.38 6.29 2.81
C ILE A 286 -20.46 7.36 2.73
#